data_fed4683dcf508501ad799f5b7886de1c
#
_entry.id   fed4683dcf508501ad799f5b7886de1c
#
_cell.length_a   1.000
_cell.length_b   1.000
_cell.length_c   1.000
_cell.angle_alpha   90.00
_cell.angle_beta   90.00
_cell.angle_gamma   90.00
#
_symmetry.space_group_name_H-M   'P 1'
#
loop_
_entity.id
_entity.type
_entity.pdbx_description
1 polymer ?
#
loop_
_entity_poly.entity_id
_entity_poly.type
_entity_poly.pdbx_seq_one_letter_code
_entity_poly.pdbx_strand_id
1 'polypeptide(L)'
;YNSFTNPIYYSRIANPYQEVYDADGNYAYDKNVEGRADTELDFNIIEERKNTSNVRTDRALMSVFDAVFNYNDMFKLTSQLGLQYDNYKLDRYAGEDSYAMRYERYATRYNGGPSYLPEGGMHKVNHSNSFQWTWKTMAEYRQTFNKAHEFEVMLGTELRRTKLDTN
;
A
#
# COMPACT_ATOMS: atom_id res chain seq x y z
N TYR A 1 6.12 -8.69 10.15
CA TYR A 1 6.23 -10.07 9.71
C TYR A 1 7.69 -10.37 9.41
N ASN A 2 8.15 -11.55 9.86
CA ASN A 2 9.47 -12.07 9.57
C ASN A 2 9.61 -12.34 8.05
N SER A 3 10.81 -12.18 7.50
CA SER A 3 11.11 -12.46 6.09
C SER A 3 10.79 -13.91 5.69
N PHE A 4 10.90 -14.85 6.63
CA PHE A 4 10.61 -16.28 6.40
C PHE A 4 9.13 -16.59 6.12
N THR A 5 8.21 -15.78 6.62
CA THR A 5 6.79 -15.93 6.32
C THR A 5 6.43 -15.46 4.91
N ASN A 6 7.38 -14.83 4.20
CA ASN A 6 7.24 -14.50 2.79
C ASN A 6 7.51 -15.74 1.92
N PRO A 7 6.52 -16.27 1.19
CA PRO A 7 6.66 -17.50 0.42
C PRO A 7 7.71 -17.40 -0.71
N ILE A 8 7.91 -16.21 -1.28
CA ILE A 8 8.93 -16.01 -2.32
C ILE A 8 10.34 -16.07 -1.72
N TYR A 9 10.54 -15.48 -0.55
CA TYR A 9 11.82 -15.56 0.14
C TYR A 9 12.08 -16.99 0.61
N TYR A 10 11.10 -17.62 1.26
CA TYR A 10 11.23 -18.99 1.75
C TYR A 10 11.54 -19.99 0.64
N SER A 11 10.91 -19.88 -0.53
CA SER A 11 11.19 -20.79 -1.68
C SER A 11 12.64 -20.76 -2.15
N ARG A 12 13.40 -19.71 -1.82
CA ARG A 12 14.84 -19.58 -2.19
C ARG A 12 15.78 -20.23 -1.18
N ILE A 13 15.33 -20.40 0.07
CA ILE A 13 16.16 -20.90 1.17
C ILE A 13 15.66 -22.23 1.72
N ALA A 14 14.44 -22.63 1.37
CA ALA A 14 13.87 -23.91 1.78
C ALA A 14 14.73 -25.08 1.30
N ASN A 15 14.90 -26.07 2.15
CA ASN A 15 15.48 -27.33 1.71
C ASN A 15 14.53 -28.04 0.73
N PRO A 16 14.94 -28.28 -0.52
CA PRO A 16 14.09 -28.88 -1.55
C PRO A 16 13.65 -30.33 -1.19
N TYR A 17 14.33 -30.97 -0.26
CA TYR A 17 14.00 -32.29 0.23
C TYR A 17 13.12 -32.30 1.49
N GLN A 18 12.77 -31.12 2.01
CA GLN A 18 11.88 -31.01 3.16
C GLN A 18 10.46 -31.40 2.75
N GLU A 19 9.94 -32.42 3.39
CA GLU A 19 8.55 -32.83 3.21
C GLU A 19 7.60 -31.77 3.76
N VAL A 20 6.49 -31.51 3.08
CA VAL A 20 5.45 -30.57 3.52
C VAL A 20 4.49 -31.26 4.49
N TYR A 21 4.28 -32.55 4.29
CA TYR A 21 3.43 -33.40 5.12
C TYR A 21 4.21 -34.65 5.52
N ASP A 22 3.96 -35.14 6.72
CA ASP A 22 4.48 -36.41 7.20
C ASP A 22 3.70 -37.59 6.59
N ALA A 23 4.11 -38.81 6.94
CA ALA A 23 3.46 -40.03 6.47
C ALA A 23 1.99 -40.19 6.91
N ASP A 24 1.61 -39.50 7.98
CA ASP A 24 0.25 -39.52 8.55
C ASP A 24 -0.62 -38.38 7.99
N GLY A 25 -0.03 -37.51 7.12
CA GLY A 25 -0.73 -36.38 6.47
C GLY A 25 -0.78 -35.10 7.33
N ASN A 26 -0.07 -35.05 8.45
CA ASN A 26 0.10 -33.84 9.24
C ASN A 26 1.21 -32.96 8.66
N TYR A 27 1.28 -31.70 9.07
CA TYR A 27 2.35 -30.83 8.64
C TYR A 27 3.71 -31.33 9.14
N ALA A 28 4.66 -31.49 8.20
CA ALA A 28 6.06 -31.71 8.55
C ALA A 28 6.74 -30.36 8.78
N TYR A 29 7.48 -30.24 9.87
CA TYR A 29 8.04 -28.95 10.27
C TYR A 29 9.55 -28.88 10.02
N ASP A 30 9.98 -27.75 9.49
CA ASP A 30 11.39 -27.40 9.42
C ASP A 30 11.83 -26.83 10.79
N LYS A 31 12.61 -27.63 11.51
CA LYS A 31 13.15 -27.27 12.83
C LYS A 31 14.43 -26.43 12.75
N ASN A 32 14.99 -26.25 11.55
CA ASN A 32 16.26 -25.57 11.34
C ASN A 32 16.08 -24.27 10.53
N VAL A 33 14.89 -23.69 10.55
CA VAL A 33 14.63 -22.40 9.93
C VAL A 33 15.59 -21.35 10.51
N GLU A 34 16.21 -20.56 9.64
CA GLU A 34 17.21 -19.56 10.04
C GLU A 34 18.49 -20.14 10.68
N GLY A 35 18.76 -21.44 10.57
CA GLY A 35 19.88 -22.05 11.28
C GLY A 35 19.74 -22.06 12.79
N ARG A 36 18.51 -21.94 13.30
CA ARG A 36 18.18 -21.89 14.74
C ARG A 36 17.49 -23.16 15.20
N ALA A 37 18.19 -24.27 15.11
CA ALA A 37 17.67 -25.57 15.55
C ALA A 37 17.29 -25.63 17.03
N ASP A 38 17.74 -24.69 17.83
CA ASP A 38 17.54 -24.61 19.28
C ASP A 38 16.30 -23.77 19.69
N THR A 39 15.59 -23.17 18.74
CA THR A 39 14.49 -22.24 19.06
C THR A 39 13.16 -22.91 19.33
N GLU A 40 13.03 -24.23 19.10
CA GLU A 40 11.76 -24.98 19.20
C GLU A 40 10.61 -24.38 18.36
N LEU A 41 10.94 -23.52 17.41
CA LEU A 41 9.97 -22.86 16.54
C LEU A 41 9.81 -23.65 15.25
N ASP A 42 8.93 -24.60 15.29
CA ASP A 42 8.56 -25.40 14.14
C ASP A 42 7.94 -24.52 13.03
N PHE A 43 8.41 -24.66 11.79
CA PHE A 43 7.93 -23.88 10.66
C PHE A 43 7.45 -24.77 9.51
N ASN A 44 6.25 -24.47 9.01
CA ASN A 44 5.73 -25.02 7.78
C ASN A 44 5.07 -23.89 6.98
N ILE A 45 5.54 -23.65 5.76
CA ILE A 45 5.08 -22.52 4.93
C ILE A 45 3.61 -22.64 4.53
N ILE A 46 3.10 -23.86 4.36
CA ILE A 46 1.71 -24.09 3.97
C ILE A 46 0.77 -23.78 5.13
N GLU A 47 1.13 -24.24 6.33
CA GLU A 47 0.40 -23.92 7.56
C GLU A 47 0.42 -22.41 7.80
N GLU A 48 1.58 -21.78 7.70
CA GLU A 48 1.74 -20.33 7.89
C GLU A 48 0.85 -19.54 6.94
N ARG A 49 0.79 -19.93 5.67
CA ARG A 49 -0.08 -19.26 4.69
C ARG A 49 -1.57 -19.42 4.96
N LYS A 50 -1.99 -20.52 5.62
CA LYS A 50 -3.39 -20.70 6.04
C LYS A 50 -3.72 -19.85 7.26
N ASN A 51 -2.75 -19.66 8.15
CA ASN A 51 -2.91 -18.94 9.40
C ASN A 51 -2.60 -17.44 9.29
N THR A 52 -2.11 -16.97 8.15
CA THR A 52 -1.77 -15.56 7.94
C THR A 52 -2.38 -15.00 6.68
N SER A 53 -2.75 -13.73 6.72
CA SER A 53 -3.12 -12.98 5.53
C SER A 53 -2.55 -11.56 5.56
N ASN A 54 -2.25 -11.03 4.37
CA ASN A 54 -1.79 -9.67 4.19
C ASN A 54 -2.41 -9.13 2.89
N VAL A 55 -3.55 -8.49 3.02
CA VAL A 55 -4.33 -8.00 1.89
C VAL A 55 -4.21 -6.50 1.81
N ARG A 56 -3.74 -6.02 0.67
CA ARG A 56 -3.72 -4.61 0.33
C ARG A 56 -4.81 -4.32 -0.68
N THR A 57 -5.61 -3.32 -0.40
CA THR A 57 -6.65 -2.82 -1.30
C THR A 57 -6.40 -1.34 -1.56
N ASP A 58 -6.16 -1.02 -2.83
CA ASP A 58 -6.02 0.35 -3.30
C ASP A 58 -7.18 0.67 -4.23
N ARG A 59 -7.86 1.77 -3.99
CA ARG A 59 -8.93 2.28 -4.84
C ARG A 59 -8.64 3.74 -5.15
N ALA A 60 -8.66 4.09 -6.43
CA ALA A 60 -8.47 5.46 -6.88
C ALA A 60 -9.62 5.86 -7.79
N LEU A 61 -10.12 7.07 -7.58
CA LEU A 61 -11.07 7.72 -8.48
C LEU A 61 -10.48 9.07 -8.87
N MET A 62 -10.39 9.31 -10.18
CA MET A 62 -9.96 10.60 -10.72
C MET A 62 -11.01 11.10 -11.72
N SER A 63 -11.34 12.38 -11.60
CA SER A 63 -12.23 13.06 -12.52
C SER A 63 -11.64 14.41 -12.91
N VAL A 64 -11.74 14.76 -14.19
CA VAL A 64 -11.28 16.03 -14.73
C VAL A 64 -12.43 16.67 -15.49
N PHE A 65 -12.68 17.93 -15.21
CA PHE A 65 -13.70 18.74 -15.87
C PHE A 65 -13.00 19.93 -16.53
N ASP A 66 -13.19 20.07 -17.82
CA ASP A 66 -12.65 21.16 -18.61
C ASP A 66 -13.78 22.04 -19.11
N ALA A 67 -13.58 23.35 -18.98
CA ALA A 67 -14.47 24.37 -19.54
C ALA A 67 -13.65 25.35 -20.36
N VAL A 68 -14.07 25.58 -21.61
CA VAL A 68 -13.45 26.55 -22.50
C VAL A 68 -14.50 27.56 -22.93
N PHE A 69 -14.20 28.82 -22.69
CA PHE A 69 -15.05 29.94 -23.09
C PHE A 69 -14.29 30.84 -24.04
N ASN A 70 -14.79 30.97 -25.28
CA ASN A 70 -14.28 31.89 -26.28
C ASN A 70 -15.27 33.05 -26.39
N TYR A 71 -14.84 34.25 -25.97
CA TYR A 71 -15.70 35.43 -26.09
C TYR A 71 -15.70 35.97 -27.52
N ASN A 72 -14.56 35.93 -28.17
CA ASN A 72 -14.36 36.31 -29.58
C ASN A 72 -13.00 35.72 -30.05
N ASP A 73 -12.54 36.05 -31.22
CA ASP A 73 -11.24 35.58 -31.73
C ASP A 73 -10.04 36.12 -30.93
N MET A 74 -10.27 37.10 -30.04
CA MET A 74 -9.22 37.72 -29.25
C MET A 74 -9.09 37.16 -27.83
N PHE A 75 -10.18 36.69 -27.24
CA PHE A 75 -10.18 36.30 -25.83
C PHE A 75 -10.68 34.86 -25.62
N LYS A 76 -9.86 34.06 -24.96
CA LYS A 76 -10.17 32.69 -24.56
C LYS A 76 -9.90 32.50 -23.08
N LEU A 77 -10.85 31.92 -22.39
CA LEU A 77 -10.73 31.49 -21.00
C LEU A 77 -10.83 29.96 -20.92
N THR A 78 -9.84 29.33 -20.33
CA THR A 78 -9.83 27.90 -20.08
C THR A 78 -9.84 27.67 -18.57
N SER A 79 -10.73 26.80 -18.07
CA SER A 79 -10.79 26.42 -16.68
C SER A 79 -10.83 24.90 -16.57
N GLN A 80 -10.00 24.32 -15.71
CA GLN A 80 -9.92 22.89 -15.48
C GLN A 80 -10.04 22.61 -13.98
N LEU A 81 -10.94 21.71 -13.61
CA LEU A 81 -11.09 21.19 -12.25
C LEU A 81 -10.77 19.71 -12.24
N GLY A 82 -9.69 19.34 -11.58
CA GLY A 82 -9.29 17.96 -11.31
C GLY A 82 -9.68 17.57 -9.88
N LEU A 83 -10.32 16.42 -9.74
CA LEU A 83 -10.67 15.79 -8.46
C LEU A 83 -10.01 14.41 -8.41
N GLN A 84 -9.35 14.10 -7.29
CA GLN A 84 -8.75 12.79 -7.04
C GLN A 84 -9.11 12.33 -5.63
N TYR A 85 -9.57 11.09 -5.55
CA TYR A 85 -9.82 10.41 -4.29
C TYR A 85 -9.09 9.07 -4.29
N ASP A 86 -8.21 8.87 -3.32
CA ASP A 86 -7.47 7.64 -3.11
C ASP A 86 -7.88 7.03 -1.77
N ASN A 87 -8.14 5.74 -1.77
CA ASN A 87 -8.44 4.94 -0.59
C ASN A 87 -7.46 3.78 -0.52
N TYR A 88 -6.68 3.72 0.53
CA TYR A 88 -5.73 2.67 0.83
C TYR A 88 -6.18 1.91 2.08
N LYS A 89 -6.26 0.59 1.98
CA LYS A 89 -6.48 -0.30 3.12
C LYS A 89 -5.45 -1.42 3.11
N LEU A 90 -4.75 -1.59 4.23
CA LEU A 90 -3.88 -2.72 4.47
C LEU A 90 -4.45 -3.53 5.65
N ASP A 91 -4.81 -4.77 5.37
CA ASP A 91 -5.41 -5.71 6.31
C ASP A 91 -4.41 -6.86 6.55
N ARG A 92 -3.89 -6.95 7.77
CA ARG A 92 -2.93 -7.97 8.18
C ARG A 92 -3.52 -8.81 9.28
N TYR A 93 -3.59 -10.09 9.04
CA TYR A 93 -4.03 -11.09 10.02
C TYR A 93 -2.93 -12.13 10.25
N ALA A 94 -2.72 -12.52 11.50
CA ALA A 94 -1.91 -13.64 11.89
C ALA A 94 -2.64 -14.38 13.00
N GLY A 95 -3.01 -15.63 12.74
CA GLY A 95 -3.64 -16.51 13.72
C GLY A 95 -2.70 -16.86 14.86
N GLU A 96 -3.25 -17.30 15.97
CA GLU A 96 -2.51 -17.65 17.19
C GLU A 96 -1.41 -18.69 16.95
N ASP A 97 -1.70 -19.70 16.13
CA ASP A 97 -0.79 -20.80 15.80
C ASP A 97 0.19 -20.48 14.67
N SER A 98 0.10 -19.26 14.09
CA SER A 98 1.03 -18.87 13.05
C SER A 98 2.46 -18.78 13.59
N TYR A 99 3.42 -19.13 12.74
CA TYR A 99 4.84 -18.96 13.07
C TYR A 99 5.16 -17.49 13.38
N ALA A 100 4.56 -16.54 12.65
CA ALA A 100 4.73 -15.11 12.88
C ALA A 100 4.42 -14.73 14.34
N MET A 101 3.33 -15.25 14.91
CA MET A 101 2.93 -14.97 16.30
C MET A 101 3.79 -15.71 17.30
N ARG A 102 4.12 -16.98 17.03
CA ARG A 102 5.02 -17.77 17.87
C ARG A 102 6.41 -17.14 17.94
N TYR A 103 6.92 -16.68 16.81
CA TYR A 103 8.22 -16.00 16.73
C TYR A 103 8.24 -14.69 17.53
N GLU A 104 7.24 -13.85 17.42
CA GLU A 104 7.15 -12.59 18.19
C GLU A 104 7.10 -12.85 19.69
N ARG A 105 6.36 -13.85 20.14
CA ARG A 105 6.32 -14.26 21.56
C ARG A 105 7.68 -14.78 22.03
N TYR A 106 8.34 -15.61 21.22
CA TYR A 106 9.67 -16.12 21.50
C TYR A 106 10.71 -14.99 21.59
N ALA A 107 10.77 -14.13 20.60
CA ALA A 107 11.73 -13.02 20.55
C ALA A 107 11.58 -12.10 21.77
N THR A 108 10.37 -11.85 22.21
CA THR A 108 10.10 -11.03 23.40
C THR A 108 10.62 -11.70 24.67
N ARG A 109 10.42 -13.01 24.83
CA ARG A 109 10.95 -13.77 25.99
C ARG A 109 12.48 -13.83 25.98
N TYR A 110 13.06 -14.10 24.82
CA TYR A 110 14.52 -14.22 24.67
C TYR A 110 15.25 -12.94 25.04
N ASN A 111 14.69 -11.78 24.72
CA ASN A 111 15.23 -10.47 25.07
C ASN A 111 14.95 -10.07 26.54
N GLY A 112 14.44 -10.99 27.36
CA GLY A 112 14.20 -10.75 28.79
C GLY A 112 13.03 -9.84 29.11
N GLY A 113 12.24 -9.49 28.09
CA GLY A 113 11.02 -8.71 28.27
C GLY A 113 9.82 -9.58 28.65
N PRO A 114 8.82 -9.05 29.38
CA PRO A 114 7.55 -9.71 29.53
C PRO A 114 6.91 -9.85 28.15
N SER A 115 6.30 -11.01 27.87
CA SER A 115 5.50 -11.17 26.66
C SER A 115 4.29 -10.24 26.77
N TYR A 116 4.37 -9.08 26.09
CA TYR A 116 3.24 -8.15 26.03
C TYR A 116 2.17 -8.56 25.02
N LEU A 117 2.47 -9.58 24.19
CA LEU A 117 1.49 -10.11 23.27
C LEU A 117 0.57 -11.06 24.08
N PRO A 118 -0.72 -10.74 24.18
CA PRO A 118 -1.68 -11.64 24.79
C PRO A 118 -1.71 -12.97 24.03
N GLU A 119 -2.18 -14.02 24.68
CA GLU A 119 -2.57 -15.24 23.98
C GLU A 119 -3.59 -14.85 22.90
N GLY A 120 -3.42 -15.42 21.70
CA GLY A 120 -4.26 -15.10 20.55
C GLY A 120 -3.46 -14.60 19.34
N GLY A 121 -4.17 -14.37 18.27
CA GLY A 121 -3.62 -13.85 17.02
C GLY A 121 -3.52 -12.32 16.99
N MET A 122 -3.05 -11.80 15.86
CA MET A 122 -2.97 -10.37 15.58
C MET A 122 -3.84 -10.02 14.38
N HIS A 123 -4.64 -8.97 14.54
CA HIS A 123 -5.34 -8.35 13.42
C HIS A 123 -5.01 -6.84 13.40
N LYS A 124 -4.35 -6.40 12.34
CA LYS A 124 -3.96 -4.99 12.17
C LYS A 124 -4.53 -4.46 10.87
N VAL A 125 -5.33 -3.41 10.98
CA VAL A 125 -5.89 -2.69 9.83
C VAL A 125 -5.30 -1.29 9.82
N ASN A 126 -4.67 -0.94 8.71
CA ASN A 126 -4.25 0.44 8.44
C ASN A 126 -5.14 0.98 7.31
N HIS A 127 -5.70 2.15 7.52
CA HIS A 127 -6.56 2.80 6.57
C HIS A 127 -6.07 4.22 6.31
N SER A 128 -6.00 4.62 5.05
CA SER A 128 -5.63 5.98 4.66
C SER A 128 -6.49 6.43 3.48
N ASN A 129 -7.06 7.61 3.61
CA ASN A 129 -7.82 8.28 2.57
C ASN A 129 -7.12 9.57 2.18
N SER A 130 -7.06 9.84 0.90
CA SER A 130 -6.58 11.11 0.38
C SER A 130 -7.61 11.70 -0.58
N PHE A 131 -7.96 12.94 -0.35
CA PHE A 131 -8.77 13.72 -1.28
C PHE A 131 -7.99 14.94 -1.74
N GLN A 132 -7.85 15.08 -3.05
CA GLN A 132 -7.18 16.20 -3.67
C GLN A 132 -8.08 16.84 -4.70
N TRP A 133 -8.09 18.17 -4.73
CA TRP A 133 -8.61 18.90 -5.85
C TRP A 133 -7.56 19.90 -6.37
N THR A 134 -7.59 20.13 -7.67
CA THR A 134 -6.74 21.10 -8.36
C THR A 134 -7.61 21.90 -9.31
N TRP A 135 -7.59 23.20 -9.18
CA TRP A 135 -8.28 24.09 -10.09
C TRP A 135 -7.26 24.98 -10.80
N LYS A 136 -7.30 24.93 -12.12
CA LYS A 136 -6.46 25.74 -13.01
C LYS A 136 -7.36 26.63 -13.83
N THR A 137 -6.96 27.88 -14.00
CA THR A 137 -7.64 28.82 -14.89
C THR A 137 -6.62 29.61 -15.65
N MET A 138 -6.83 29.74 -16.95
CA MET A 138 -5.94 30.45 -17.87
C MET A 138 -6.76 31.32 -18.78
N ALA A 139 -6.38 32.60 -18.85
CA ALA A 139 -6.93 33.58 -19.76
C ALA A 139 -5.87 33.92 -20.83
N GLU A 140 -6.27 33.83 -22.06
CA GLU A 140 -5.47 34.15 -23.23
C GLU A 140 -6.08 35.35 -23.93
N TYR A 141 -5.27 36.34 -24.27
CA TYR A 141 -5.67 37.47 -25.08
C TYR A 141 -4.74 37.61 -26.26
N ARG A 142 -5.30 37.59 -27.47
CA ARG A 142 -4.55 37.72 -28.71
C ARG A 142 -5.16 38.82 -29.57
N GLN A 143 -4.32 39.72 -30.06
CA GLN A 143 -4.75 40.76 -30.99
C GLN A 143 -3.68 41.08 -32.04
N THR A 144 -4.13 41.23 -33.27
CA THR A 144 -3.27 41.68 -34.40
C THR A 144 -3.53 43.12 -34.70
N PHE A 145 -2.49 43.95 -34.62
CA PHE A 145 -2.52 45.39 -34.96
C PHE A 145 -1.94 45.61 -36.36
N ASN A 146 -2.64 46.40 -37.15
CA ASN A 146 -2.20 46.82 -38.51
C ASN A 146 -1.79 45.64 -39.43
N LYS A 147 -2.33 44.45 -39.22
CA LYS A 147 -1.98 43.21 -39.96
C LYS A 147 -0.48 42.85 -39.95
N ALA A 148 0.33 43.50 -39.13
CA ALA A 148 1.77 43.34 -39.09
C ALA A 148 2.30 42.99 -37.68
N HIS A 149 1.56 43.32 -36.63
CA HIS A 149 1.99 43.09 -35.24
C HIS A 149 1.00 42.21 -34.50
N GLU A 150 1.43 41.06 -34.09
CA GLU A 150 0.64 40.14 -33.25
C GLU A 150 1.07 40.30 -31.78
N PHE A 151 0.08 40.52 -30.92
CA PHE A 151 0.27 40.63 -29.48
C PHE A 151 -0.50 39.51 -28.81
N GLU A 152 0.18 38.74 -28.00
CA GLU A 152 -0.41 37.63 -27.21
C GLU A 152 0.00 37.75 -25.75
N VAL A 153 -0.98 37.70 -24.86
CA VAL A 153 -0.78 37.69 -23.42
C VAL A 153 -1.52 36.51 -22.82
N MET A 154 -0.86 35.81 -21.92
CA MET A 154 -1.41 34.66 -21.21
C MET A 154 -1.25 34.91 -19.72
N LEU A 155 -2.35 34.75 -18.97
CA LEU A 155 -2.37 34.82 -17.50
C LEU A 155 -3.03 33.57 -16.94
N GLY A 156 -2.34 32.91 -16.02
CA GLY A 156 -2.86 31.68 -15.42
C GLY A 156 -2.75 31.65 -13.89
N THR A 157 -3.64 30.91 -13.27
CA THR A 157 -3.59 30.59 -11.84
C THR A 157 -3.88 29.11 -11.61
N GLU A 158 -3.25 28.54 -10.58
CA GLU A 158 -3.48 27.18 -10.12
C GLU A 158 -3.68 27.18 -8.62
N LEU A 159 -4.75 26.55 -8.17
CA LEU A 159 -5.04 26.29 -6.77
C LEU A 159 -5.11 24.79 -6.55
N ARG A 160 -4.42 24.29 -5.52
CA ARG A 160 -4.40 22.88 -5.15
C ARG A 160 -4.60 22.72 -3.65
N ARG A 161 -5.39 21.73 -3.28
CA ARG A 161 -5.54 21.33 -1.89
C ARG A 161 -5.59 19.82 -1.79
N THR A 162 -4.85 19.29 -0.80
CA THR A 162 -4.87 17.87 -0.45
C THR A 162 -5.30 17.73 1.02
N LYS A 163 -6.21 16.80 1.28
CA LYS A 163 -6.58 16.37 2.61
C LYS A 163 -6.23 14.90 2.74
N LEU A 164 -5.48 14.55 3.79
CA LEU A 164 -5.07 13.19 4.12
C LEU A 164 -5.64 12.83 5.49
N ASP A 165 -6.37 11.71 5.55
CA ASP A 165 -6.88 11.11 6.78
C ASP A 165 -6.25 9.72 6.93
N THR A 166 -5.56 9.46 8.05
CA THR A 166 -4.86 8.20 8.32
C THR A 166 -5.25 7.68 9.70
N ASN A 167 -5.60 6.39 9.78
CA ASN A 167 -5.91 5.67 11.02
C ASN A 167 -5.06 4.40 11.09
#